data_aa2950d033b11633c69a6b25433b792f
#
_entry.id   aa2950d033b11633c69a6b25433b792f
#
_cell.length_a   1.000
_cell.length_b   1.000
_cell.length_c   1.000
_cell.angle_alpha   90.00
_cell.angle_beta   90.00
_cell.angle_gamma   90.00
#
_symmetry.space_group_name_H-M   'P 1'
#
loop_
_entity.id
_entity.type
_entity.pdbx_description
1 polymer ?
#
loop_
_entity_poly.entity_id
_entity_poly.type
_entity_poly.pdbx_seq_one_letter_code
_entity_poly.pdbx_strand_id
1 'polypeptide(L)'
;ALILLFLVLATQLQAQKRTFLSRSELGFHVGQTYYLGDLNPYQQFNNAHLAGGFIYRYNFNNRLTLRFNYLYGQVSAADSASPYPLLINRNLSFQSNLHEVATGLEFHYVPFQFGSSRYPATAYLLAQIGVFHMNPQTYYNGAWQDLQPLATEGQGTTANSQKPYNLYQLCVPLGMGLKVSLGKMATFNLDVSIRKTFTDYLDDVGADTYVDPQILEDEVSDLSAALSNQSLDGNRFGKRGTSSTKDWYVYAGATFTFRLGKGGGCFY
;
A
#
# COMPACT_ATOMS: atom_id res chain seq x y z
N ALA A 1 17.16 15.27 26.82
CA ALA A 1 18.22 14.26 26.59
C ALA A 1 18.16 13.67 25.18
N LEU A 2 16.99 13.21 24.68
CA LEU A 2 16.84 12.59 23.34
C LEU A 2 17.14 13.57 22.17
N ILE A 3 16.71 14.81 22.28
CA ILE A 3 16.95 15.86 21.26
C ILE A 3 18.43 16.23 21.15
N LEU A 4 19.16 16.23 22.27
CA LEU A 4 20.61 16.46 22.27
C LEU A 4 21.38 15.30 21.61
N LEU A 5 20.95 14.07 21.80
CA LEU A 5 21.52 12.88 21.16
C LEU A 5 21.32 12.90 19.63
N PHE A 6 20.15 13.38 19.17
CA PHE A 6 19.87 13.54 17.74
C PHE A 6 20.72 14.65 17.09
N LEU A 7 20.95 15.76 17.82
CA LEU A 7 21.81 16.86 17.36
C LEU A 7 23.28 16.44 17.28
N VAL A 8 23.79 15.65 18.22
CA VAL A 8 25.18 15.14 18.21
C VAL A 8 25.38 14.12 17.09
N LEU A 9 24.39 13.27 16.80
CA LEU A 9 24.42 12.35 15.66
C LEU A 9 24.39 13.07 14.31
N ALA A 10 23.67 14.18 14.21
CA ALA A 10 23.60 15.01 13.00
C ALA A 10 24.92 15.73 12.67
N THR A 11 25.73 16.07 13.67
CA THR A 11 27.03 16.73 13.43
C THR A 11 28.12 15.77 12.97
N GLN A 12 28.01 14.46 13.23
CA GLN A 12 28.97 13.46 12.77
C GLN A 12 28.81 13.10 11.26
N LEU A 13 27.73 13.52 10.62
CA LEU A 13 27.46 13.25 9.21
C LEU A 13 28.24 14.15 8.22
N GLN A 14 29.02 15.13 8.71
CA GLN A 14 29.76 16.06 7.86
C GLN A 14 31.16 15.57 7.38
N ALA A 15 31.62 14.40 7.78
CA ALA A 15 33.02 14.03 7.68
C ALA A 15 33.44 13.20 6.44
N GLN A 16 32.69 13.22 5.32
CA GLN A 16 33.23 12.68 4.06
C GLN A 16 32.71 13.43 2.84
N LYS A 17 33.39 14.50 2.45
CA LYS A 17 33.30 15.10 1.10
C LYS A 17 33.91 14.16 0.06
N ARG A 18 33.34 12.99 -0.19
CA ARG A 18 33.56 12.29 -1.46
C ARG A 18 32.57 12.84 -2.46
N THR A 19 33.06 13.31 -3.58
CA THR A 19 32.27 13.83 -4.70
C THR A 19 31.26 12.79 -5.16
N PHE A 20 30.03 12.86 -4.62
CA PHE A 20 28.92 12.01 -5.00
C PHE A 20 28.36 12.56 -6.32
N LEU A 21 28.60 11.85 -7.40
CA LEU A 21 28.45 12.32 -8.79
C LEU A 21 27.00 12.56 -9.27
N SER A 22 26.02 12.08 -8.57
CA SER A 22 24.62 12.41 -8.85
C SER A 22 23.74 12.13 -7.64
N ARG A 23 23.07 13.15 -7.18
CA ARG A 23 22.20 13.05 -6.01
C ARG A 23 20.77 12.68 -6.35
N SER A 24 20.32 12.93 -7.58
CA SER A 24 18.90 12.79 -7.95
C SER A 24 18.68 11.74 -9.03
N GLU A 25 17.65 10.94 -8.84
CA GLU A 25 17.13 9.96 -9.79
C GLU A 25 15.64 10.19 -9.98
N LEU A 26 15.16 10.08 -11.20
CA LEU A 26 13.75 10.10 -11.55
C LEU A 26 13.44 8.86 -12.37
N GLY A 27 12.28 8.26 -12.16
CA GLY A 27 11.91 7.07 -12.91
C GLY A 27 10.46 6.68 -12.72
N PHE A 28 10.17 5.48 -13.16
CA PHE A 28 8.86 4.86 -13.05
C PHE A 28 8.99 3.44 -12.52
N HIS A 29 7.91 2.95 -11.95
CA HIS A 29 7.81 1.57 -11.50
C HIS A 29 6.53 0.94 -12.03
N VAL A 30 6.59 -0.37 -12.27
CA VAL A 30 5.47 -1.20 -12.69
C VAL A 30 5.54 -2.53 -11.95
N GLY A 31 4.39 -3.03 -11.56
CA GLY A 31 4.30 -4.27 -10.80
C GLY A 31 2.86 -4.66 -10.55
N GLN A 32 2.64 -5.27 -9.41
CA GLN A 32 1.33 -5.75 -8.99
C GLN A 32 1.07 -5.38 -7.53
N THR A 33 -0.21 -5.14 -7.22
CA THR A 33 -0.72 -4.99 -5.86
C THR A 33 -1.71 -6.10 -5.54
N TYR A 34 -1.73 -6.54 -4.28
CA TYR A 34 -2.74 -7.46 -3.78
C TYR A 34 -3.09 -7.16 -2.32
N TYR A 35 -4.27 -7.59 -1.92
CA TYR A 35 -4.89 -7.34 -0.62
C TYR A 35 -4.62 -8.48 0.37
N LEU A 36 -4.48 -8.12 1.65
CA LEU A 36 -4.46 -9.02 2.80
C LEU A 36 -5.31 -8.42 3.92
N GLY A 37 -6.35 -9.12 4.36
CA GLY A 37 -7.30 -8.72 5.39
C GLY A 37 -8.47 -9.69 5.48
N ASP A 38 -9.64 -9.24 5.88
CA ASP A 38 -10.78 -10.10 6.23
C ASP A 38 -11.32 -10.96 5.08
N LEU A 39 -11.23 -10.49 3.82
CA LEU A 39 -11.63 -11.26 2.64
C LEU A 39 -10.47 -12.10 2.04
N ASN A 40 -9.24 -11.87 2.46
CA ASN A 40 -8.08 -12.66 2.04
C ASN A 40 -7.04 -12.73 3.16
N PRO A 41 -7.24 -13.51 4.22
CA PRO A 41 -6.37 -13.49 5.39
C PRO A 41 -4.99 -14.16 5.16
N TYR A 42 -4.86 -15.09 4.20
CA TYR A 42 -3.67 -15.93 4.11
C TYR A 42 -3.10 -16.15 2.71
N GLN A 43 -3.85 -15.85 1.64
CA GLN A 43 -3.42 -16.18 0.28
C GLN A 43 -2.54 -15.06 -0.30
N GLN A 44 -1.26 -15.36 -0.48
CA GLN A 44 -0.32 -14.45 -1.12
C GLN A 44 -0.54 -14.42 -2.63
N PHE A 45 -0.42 -13.25 -3.25
CA PHE A 45 -0.61 -13.01 -4.68
C PHE A 45 -1.99 -13.38 -5.24
N ASN A 46 -2.98 -13.58 -4.35
CA ASN A 46 -4.35 -13.82 -4.78
C ASN A 46 -4.96 -12.51 -5.30
N ASN A 47 -5.62 -12.58 -6.46
CA ASN A 47 -6.21 -11.42 -7.14
C ASN A 47 -5.25 -10.22 -7.26
N ALA A 48 -4.00 -10.51 -7.71
CA ALA A 48 -3.01 -9.47 -7.92
C ALA A 48 -3.35 -8.65 -9.18
N HIS A 49 -3.40 -7.33 -9.03
CA HIS A 49 -3.72 -6.39 -10.09
C HIS A 49 -2.50 -5.57 -10.52
N LEU A 50 -2.48 -5.14 -11.78
CA LEU A 50 -1.43 -4.28 -12.31
C LEU A 50 -1.38 -2.96 -11.51
N ALA A 51 -0.16 -2.54 -11.21
CA ALA A 51 0.11 -1.29 -10.50
C ALA A 51 1.35 -0.61 -11.07
N GLY A 52 1.40 0.70 -10.96
CA GLY A 52 2.56 1.45 -11.43
C GLY A 52 2.53 2.90 -11.00
N GLY A 53 3.61 3.60 -11.28
CA GLY A 53 3.71 5.00 -10.90
C GLY A 53 5.08 5.60 -11.14
N PHE A 54 5.35 6.68 -10.43
CA PHE A 54 6.58 7.45 -10.56
C PHE A 54 7.37 7.44 -9.26
N ILE A 55 8.68 7.55 -9.39
CA ILE A 55 9.60 7.56 -8.27
C ILE A 55 10.64 8.65 -8.45
N TYR A 56 10.91 9.37 -7.37
CA TYR A 56 12.04 10.26 -7.24
C TYR A 56 12.92 9.81 -6.08
N ARG A 57 14.24 9.81 -6.28
CA ARG A 57 15.23 9.49 -5.25
C ARG A 57 16.25 10.60 -5.12
N TYR A 58 16.58 10.93 -3.88
CA TYR A 58 17.68 11.81 -3.55
C TYR A 58 18.71 11.06 -2.71
N ASN A 59 19.87 10.80 -3.28
CA ASN A 59 20.93 10.05 -2.64
C ASN A 59 21.77 10.99 -1.74
N PHE A 60 21.65 10.85 -0.43
CA PHE A 60 22.49 11.58 0.52
C PHE A 60 23.92 11.12 0.45
N ASN A 61 24.12 9.81 0.34
CA ASN A 61 25.41 9.13 0.16
C ASN A 61 25.18 7.77 -0.52
N ASN A 62 26.23 6.92 -0.60
CA ASN A 62 26.17 5.61 -1.26
C ASN A 62 25.32 4.58 -0.50
N ARG A 63 24.84 4.88 0.73
CA ARG A 63 24.06 3.94 1.56
C ARG A 63 22.69 4.45 1.92
N LEU A 64 22.47 5.76 1.91
CA LEU A 64 21.23 6.37 2.34
C LEU A 64 20.63 7.23 1.24
N THR A 65 19.38 6.93 0.91
CA THR A 65 18.60 7.60 -0.14
C THR A 65 17.23 8.01 0.41
N LEU A 66 16.83 9.25 0.19
CA LEU A 66 15.45 9.67 0.33
C LEU A 66 14.68 9.20 -0.90
N ARG A 67 13.55 8.55 -0.68
CA ARG A 67 12.63 8.10 -1.73
C ARG A 67 11.30 8.83 -1.59
N PHE A 68 10.78 9.26 -2.71
CA PHE A 68 9.43 9.75 -2.89
C PHE A 68 8.79 8.98 -4.03
N ASN A 69 7.58 8.45 -3.85
CA ASN A 69 6.85 7.75 -4.91
C ASN A 69 5.36 8.05 -4.89
N TYR A 70 4.80 8.01 -6.08
CA TYR A 70 3.38 7.91 -6.34
C TYR A 70 3.10 6.52 -6.92
N LEU A 71 2.09 5.83 -6.38
CA LEU A 71 1.62 4.53 -6.83
C LEU A 71 0.13 4.62 -7.16
N TYR A 72 -0.22 4.16 -8.36
CA TYR A 72 -1.58 3.80 -8.74
C TYR A 72 -1.67 2.28 -8.83
N GLY A 73 -2.69 1.69 -8.23
CA GLY A 73 -2.92 0.26 -8.27
C GLY A 73 -4.37 -0.07 -7.92
N GLN A 74 -4.72 -1.33 -7.99
CA GLN A 74 -6.01 -1.84 -7.57
C GLN A 74 -5.80 -3.04 -6.64
N VAL A 75 -6.67 -3.18 -5.66
CA VAL A 75 -6.76 -4.35 -4.80
C VAL A 75 -8.17 -4.90 -4.84
N SER A 76 -8.32 -6.21 -4.73
CA SER A 76 -9.61 -6.86 -4.65
C SER A 76 -9.51 -8.18 -3.89
N ALA A 77 -10.64 -8.62 -3.35
CA ALA A 77 -10.80 -9.97 -2.82
C ALA A 77 -12.27 -10.38 -2.93
N ALA A 78 -12.51 -11.68 -2.88
CA ALA A 78 -13.84 -12.26 -2.88
C ALA A 78 -13.86 -13.52 -2.02
N ASP A 79 -14.83 -13.64 -1.16
CA ASP A 79 -15.05 -14.80 -0.30
C ASP A 79 -15.25 -16.09 -1.09
N SER A 80 -15.80 -16.00 -2.31
CA SER A 80 -15.97 -17.12 -3.22
C SER A 80 -14.65 -17.80 -3.62
N ALA A 81 -13.53 -17.10 -3.52
CA ALA A 81 -12.19 -17.66 -3.77
C ALA A 81 -11.54 -18.28 -2.51
N SER A 82 -12.22 -18.19 -1.35
CA SER A 82 -11.70 -18.69 -0.07
C SER A 82 -11.81 -20.22 0.00
N PRO A 83 -10.86 -20.90 0.67
CA PRO A 83 -11.00 -22.33 0.99
C PRO A 83 -11.94 -22.60 2.18
N TYR A 84 -12.43 -21.60 2.86
CA TYR A 84 -13.23 -21.72 4.08
C TYR A 84 -14.73 -21.65 3.79
N PRO A 85 -15.53 -22.71 4.10
CA PRO A 85 -16.96 -22.73 3.80
C PRO A 85 -17.77 -21.56 4.39
N LEU A 86 -17.39 -21.07 5.56
CA LEU A 86 -18.05 -19.92 6.20
C LEU A 86 -17.86 -18.64 5.41
N LEU A 87 -16.65 -18.41 4.86
CA LEU A 87 -16.40 -17.25 4.02
C LEU A 87 -17.11 -17.39 2.67
N ILE A 88 -17.09 -18.59 2.06
CA ILE A 88 -17.86 -18.84 0.84
C ILE A 88 -19.35 -18.53 1.06
N ASN A 89 -19.91 -18.92 2.22
CA ASN A 89 -21.32 -18.60 2.56
C ASN A 89 -21.52 -17.11 2.79
N ARG A 90 -20.59 -16.41 3.42
CA ARG A 90 -20.62 -14.94 3.63
C ARG A 90 -20.71 -14.17 2.30
N ASN A 91 -19.99 -14.63 1.28
CA ASN A 91 -20.09 -14.23 -0.12
C ASN A 91 -19.85 -12.72 -0.37
N LEU A 92 -19.06 -12.07 0.46
CA LEU A 92 -18.65 -10.69 0.24
C LEU A 92 -17.56 -10.60 -0.83
N SER A 93 -17.56 -9.50 -1.55
CA SER A 93 -16.51 -9.18 -2.52
C SER A 93 -16.30 -7.68 -2.61
N PHE A 94 -15.07 -7.28 -2.89
CA PHE A 94 -14.75 -5.88 -3.14
C PHE A 94 -13.64 -5.72 -4.17
N GLN A 95 -13.57 -4.52 -4.71
CA GLN A 95 -12.39 -3.96 -5.36
C GLN A 95 -12.20 -2.52 -4.91
N SER A 96 -10.96 -2.05 -4.87
CA SER A 96 -10.65 -0.64 -4.57
C SER A 96 -9.47 -0.17 -5.41
N ASN A 97 -9.64 0.95 -6.09
CA ASN A 97 -8.53 1.65 -6.73
C ASN A 97 -7.76 2.46 -5.69
N LEU A 98 -6.44 2.36 -5.72
CA LEU A 98 -5.55 3.00 -4.77
C LEU A 98 -4.70 4.06 -5.46
N HIS A 99 -4.64 5.25 -4.86
CA HIS A 99 -3.71 6.32 -5.21
C HIS A 99 -2.86 6.60 -3.96
N GLU A 100 -1.61 6.20 -3.96
CA GLU A 100 -0.69 6.37 -2.82
C GLU A 100 0.38 7.40 -3.15
N VAL A 101 0.65 8.29 -2.19
CA VAL A 101 1.85 9.13 -2.16
C VAL A 101 2.62 8.79 -0.90
N ALA A 102 3.89 8.41 -1.04
CA ALA A 102 4.72 8.02 0.08
C ALA A 102 6.12 8.62 -0.01
N THR A 103 6.72 8.88 1.16
CA THR A 103 8.10 9.34 1.29
C THR A 103 8.79 8.64 2.44
N GLY A 104 10.10 8.46 2.33
CA GLY A 104 10.91 7.81 3.36
C GLY A 104 12.32 7.49 2.91
N LEU A 105 12.93 6.51 3.55
CA LEU A 105 14.34 6.22 3.37
C LEU A 105 14.58 4.83 2.80
N GLU A 106 15.57 4.75 1.90
CA GLU A 106 16.18 3.49 1.47
C GLU A 106 17.58 3.39 2.09
N PHE A 107 17.85 2.26 2.73
CA PHE A 107 19.17 1.94 3.26
C PHE A 107 19.81 0.82 2.41
N HIS A 108 20.92 1.14 1.73
CA HIS A 108 21.66 0.20 0.91
C HIS A 108 22.64 -0.64 1.78
N TYR A 109 22.49 -1.95 1.72
CA TYR A 109 23.34 -2.87 2.47
C TYR A 109 24.81 -2.80 2.03
N VAL A 110 25.07 -2.73 0.73
CA VAL A 110 26.38 -2.48 0.14
C VAL A 110 26.39 -1.06 -0.44
N PRO A 111 27.50 -0.30 -0.37
CA PRO A 111 27.59 1.00 -1.05
C PRO A 111 27.19 0.86 -2.52
N PHE A 112 26.35 1.77 -3.02
CA PHE A 112 25.90 1.77 -4.41
C PHE A 112 26.38 3.04 -5.12
N GLN A 113 26.85 2.89 -6.36
CA GLN A 113 27.26 4.02 -7.19
C GLN A 113 26.99 3.73 -8.67
N PHE A 114 26.37 4.66 -9.37
CA PHE A 114 26.12 4.58 -10.80
C PHE A 114 27.41 4.35 -11.61
N GLY A 115 27.38 3.34 -12.49
CA GLY A 115 28.46 3.04 -13.41
C GLY A 115 29.77 2.61 -12.77
N SER A 116 29.75 2.30 -11.48
CA SER A 116 30.91 1.78 -10.77
C SER A 116 31.08 0.29 -11.05
N SER A 117 32.28 -0.13 -11.45
CA SER A 117 32.61 -1.56 -11.55
C SER A 117 32.75 -2.23 -10.17
N ARG A 118 33.07 -1.44 -9.14
CA ARG A 118 33.25 -1.94 -7.78
C ARG A 118 31.94 -2.06 -6.99
N TYR A 119 30.95 -1.20 -7.27
CA TYR A 119 29.68 -1.10 -6.53
C TYR A 119 28.47 -1.01 -7.47
N PRO A 120 28.31 -1.99 -8.40
CA PRO A 120 27.27 -1.92 -9.44
C PRO A 120 25.90 -2.30 -8.94
N ALA A 121 25.79 -3.00 -7.81
CA ALA A 121 24.55 -3.54 -7.29
C ALA A 121 24.49 -3.49 -5.76
N THR A 122 23.28 -3.46 -5.22
CA THR A 122 23.03 -3.53 -3.78
C THR A 122 21.66 -4.11 -3.51
N ALA A 123 21.50 -4.77 -2.37
CA ALA A 123 20.21 -4.94 -1.72
C ALA A 123 19.94 -3.71 -0.85
N TYR A 124 18.67 -3.38 -0.65
CA TYR A 124 18.26 -2.28 0.23
C TYR A 124 17.01 -2.61 1.02
N LEU A 125 16.91 -1.95 2.16
CA LEU A 125 15.69 -1.89 2.97
C LEU A 125 15.01 -0.55 2.75
N LEU A 126 13.68 -0.56 2.82
CA LEU A 126 12.82 0.59 2.59
C LEU A 126 11.88 0.77 3.77
N ALA A 127 11.80 2.00 4.28
CA ALA A 127 10.79 2.41 5.25
C ALA A 127 10.24 3.79 4.87
N GLN A 128 8.91 3.89 4.72
CA GLN A 128 8.22 5.11 4.32
C GLN A 128 7.01 5.39 5.20
N ILE A 129 6.50 6.60 5.10
CA ILE A 129 5.15 6.99 5.51
C ILE A 129 4.41 7.47 4.27
N GLY A 130 3.13 7.16 4.18
CA GLY A 130 2.32 7.52 3.04
C GLY A 130 0.88 7.83 3.40
N VAL A 131 0.24 8.51 2.47
CA VAL A 131 -1.21 8.72 2.45
C VAL A 131 -1.72 8.04 1.20
N PHE A 132 -2.81 7.30 1.31
CA PHE A 132 -3.48 6.72 0.15
C PHE A 132 -4.97 7.05 0.17
N HIS A 133 -5.51 7.20 -1.03
CA HIS A 133 -6.94 7.26 -1.29
C HIS A 133 -7.41 5.88 -1.73
N MET A 134 -8.55 5.45 -1.18
CA MET A 134 -9.24 4.20 -1.52
C MET A 134 -10.69 4.50 -1.87
N ASN A 135 -11.32 3.60 -2.63
CA ASN A 135 -12.76 3.61 -2.87
C ASN A 135 -13.25 2.17 -3.01
N PRO A 136 -13.60 1.50 -1.89
CA PRO A 136 -14.11 0.13 -1.95
C PRO A 136 -15.46 0.09 -2.66
N GLN A 137 -15.56 -0.81 -3.64
CA GLN A 137 -16.73 -1.03 -4.48
C GLN A 137 -17.04 -2.51 -4.56
N THR A 138 -18.29 -2.88 -4.74
CA THR A 138 -18.72 -4.24 -5.08
C THR A 138 -19.58 -4.25 -6.35
N TYR A 139 -19.56 -5.35 -7.08
CA TYR A 139 -20.39 -5.52 -8.28
C TYR A 139 -21.74 -6.12 -7.88
N TYR A 140 -22.80 -5.35 -8.11
CA TYR A 140 -24.16 -5.77 -7.76
C TYR A 140 -25.16 -5.35 -8.83
N ASN A 141 -26.05 -6.26 -9.23
CA ASN A 141 -27.11 -6.03 -10.22
C ASN A 141 -26.62 -5.36 -11.52
N GLY A 142 -25.45 -5.76 -12.03
CA GLY A 142 -24.93 -5.26 -13.31
C GLY A 142 -24.11 -3.96 -13.22
N ALA A 143 -23.89 -3.40 -12.02
CA ALA A 143 -23.15 -2.16 -11.83
C ALA A 143 -22.19 -2.23 -10.63
N TRP A 144 -21.12 -1.43 -10.68
CA TRP A 144 -20.26 -1.19 -9.53
C TRP A 144 -20.91 -0.21 -8.58
N GLN A 145 -20.98 -0.59 -7.29
CA GLN A 145 -21.58 0.19 -6.21
C GLN A 145 -20.47 0.63 -5.25
N ASP A 146 -20.39 1.91 -4.95
CA ASP A 146 -19.51 2.46 -3.91
C ASP A 146 -20.03 2.04 -2.53
N LEU A 147 -19.19 1.37 -1.73
CA LEU A 147 -19.63 0.80 -0.45
C LEU A 147 -19.67 1.84 0.68
N GLN A 148 -18.72 2.79 0.70
CA GLN A 148 -18.63 3.78 1.77
C GLN A 148 -19.92 4.62 1.96
N PRO A 149 -20.63 5.12 0.90
CA PRO A 149 -21.86 5.87 1.09
C PRO A 149 -23.05 5.01 1.55
N LEU A 150 -22.96 3.69 1.32
CA LEU A 150 -24.02 2.75 1.70
C LEU A 150 -23.98 2.35 3.17
N ALA A 151 -22.89 2.71 3.89
CA ALA A 151 -22.79 2.44 5.32
C ALA A 151 -23.19 1.00 5.69
N THR A 152 -22.64 0.00 4.98
CA THR A 152 -23.04 -1.42 5.08
C THR A 152 -22.93 -2.00 6.50
N GLU A 153 -22.19 -1.33 7.39
CA GLU A 153 -22.07 -1.62 8.82
C GLU A 153 -22.84 -0.61 9.69
N GLY A 154 -23.80 0.09 9.09
CA GLY A 154 -24.70 1.01 9.78
C GLY A 154 -24.08 2.31 10.26
N GLN A 155 -22.92 2.71 9.72
CA GLN A 155 -22.26 3.96 10.13
C GLN A 155 -23.19 5.16 9.91
N GLY A 156 -23.40 5.92 10.99
CA GLY A 156 -24.32 7.08 10.99
C GLY A 156 -25.79 6.76 11.25
N THR A 157 -26.13 5.50 11.50
CA THR A 157 -27.49 5.07 11.87
C THR A 157 -27.66 4.92 13.38
N THR A 158 -28.89 4.61 13.81
CA THR A 158 -29.21 4.30 15.21
C THR A 158 -28.48 3.04 15.72
N ALA A 159 -28.12 2.11 14.84
CA ALA A 159 -27.35 0.92 15.18
C ALA A 159 -25.85 1.21 15.41
N ASN A 160 -25.29 2.20 14.70
CA ASN A 160 -23.89 2.57 14.78
C ASN A 160 -23.72 4.09 14.58
N SER A 161 -23.54 4.81 15.67
CA SER A 161 -23.38 6.27 15.66
C SER A 161 -22.02 6.77 15.15
N GLN A 162 -21.11 5.86 14.79
CA GLN A 162 -19.82 6.23 14.21
C GLN A 162 -20.04 6.84 12.81
N LYS A 163 -19.24 7.85 12.49
CA LYS A 163 -19.26 8.43 11.13
C LYS A 163 -18.72 7.41 10.12
N PRO A 164 -19.16 7.48 8.85
CA PRO A 164 -18.53 6.73 7.77
C PRO A 164 -17.01 6.98 7.76
N TYR A 165 -16.26 5.94 7.44
CA TYR A 165 -14.79 6.00 7.40
C TYR A 165 -14.30 6.96 6.32
N ASN A 166 -13.10 7.51 6.53
CA ASN A 166 -12.48 8.41 5.57
C ASN A 166 -11.84 7.59 4.43
N LEU A 167 -12.02 8.04 3.19
CA LEU A 167 -11.39 7.42 2.00
C LEU A 167 -9.89 7.76 1.89
N TYR A 168 -9.40 8.78 2.57
CA TYR A 168 -7.96 9.10 2.70
C TYR A 168 -7.41 8.51 3.99
N GLN A 169 -6.43 7.63 3.86
CA GLN A 169 -5.89 6.87 4.98
C GLN A 169 -4.36 6.94 5.01
N LEU A 170 -3.79 6.76 6.21
CA LEU A 170 -2.35 6.65 6.40
C LEU A 170 -1.88 5.22 6.18
N CYS A 171 -0.66 5.07 5.67
CA CYS A 171 0.03 3.78 5.60
C CYS A 171 1.52 3.92 5.92
N VAL A 172 2.12 2.80 6.29
CA VAL A 172 3.57 2.65 6.49
C VAL A 172 4.08 1.57 5.54
N PRO A 173 4.59 1.96 4.35
CA PRO A 173 5.27 1.04 3.45
C PRO A 173 6.60 0.60 4.06
N LEU A 174 6.78 -0.72 4.23
CA LEU A 174 8.03 -1.37 4.62
C LEU A 174 8.41 -2.38 3.56
N GLY A 175 9.67 -2.44 3.18
CA GLY A 175 10.05 -3.34 2.11
C GLY A 175 11.54 -3.53 1.93
N MET A 176 11.85 -4.28 0.89
CA MET A 176 13.20 -4.55 0.46
C MET A 176 13.27 -4.60 -1.07
N GLY A 177 14.46 -4.44 -1.60
CA GLY A 177 14.69 -4.57 -3.03
C GLY A 177 16.13 -4.85 -3.38
N LEU A 178 16.31 -5.14 -4.66
CA LEU A 178 17.62 -5.28 -5.30
C LEU A 178 17.76 -4.15 -6.32
N LYS A 179 18.88 -3.47 -6.31
CA LYS A 179 19.19 -2.36 -7.21
C LYS A 179 20.46 -2.67 -7.99
N VAL A 180 20.39 -2.51 -9.30
CA VAL A 180 21.53 -2.73 -10.22
C VAL A 180 21.72 -1.50 -11.10
N SER A 181 22.97 -1.08 -11.28
CA SER A 181 23.34 -0.01 -12.20
C SER A 181 23.36 -0.51 -13.64
N LEU A 182 22.58 0.12 -14.51
CA LEU A 182 22.63 -0.09 -15.96
C LEU A 182 23.51 1.00 -16.59
N GLY A 183 24.82 0.85 -16.39
CA GLY A 183 25.79 1.84 -16.82
C GLY A 183 25.77 3.12 -15.97
N LYS A 184 26.11 4.28 -16.57
CA LYS A 184 26.31 5.54 -15.84
C LYS A 184 25.06 6.37 -15.64
N MET A 185 23.95 6.01 -16.29
CA MET A 185 22.77 6.88 -16.41
C MET A 185 21.47 6.25 -15.87
N ALA A 186 21.40 4.92 -15.74
CA ALA A 186 20.15 4.25 -15.38
C ALA A 186 20.38 3.20 -14.30
N THR A 187 19.30 2.86 -13.58
CA THR A 187 19.24 1.70 -12.69
C THR A 187 18.00 0.88 -12.96
N PHE A 188 18.11 -0.40 -12.69
CA PHE A 188 17.02 -1.34 -12.60
C PHE A 188 16.89 -1.85 -11.17
N ASN A 189 15.67 -1.93 -10.65
CA ASN A 189 15.44 -2.44 -9.31
C ASN A 189 14.27 -3.43 -9.33
N LEU A 190 14.33 -4.40 -8.43
CA LEU A 190 13.19 -5.23 -8.06
C LEU A 190 12.80 -4.88 -6.63
N ASP A 191 11.53 -4.57 -6.42
CA ASP A 191 10.98 -4.10 -5.15
C ASP A 191 9.88 -5.03 -4.67
N VAL A 192 9.88 -5.35 -3.39
CA VAL A 192 8.72 -5.90 -2.69
C VAL A 192 8.51 -5.11 -1.41
N SER A 193 7.26 -4.71 -1.16
CA SER A 193 6.94 -3.90 0.02
C SER A 193 5.50 -4.11 0.46
N ILE A 194 5.33 -4.26 1.78
CA ILE A 194 4.03 -4.37 2.44
C ILE A 194 3.64 -3.01 3.02
N ARG A 195 2.37 -2.64 2.89
CA ARG A 195 1.79 -1.43 3.45
C ARG A 195 0.94 -1.80 4.64
N LYS A 196 1.46 -1.47 5.83
CA LYS A 196 0.62 -1.50 7.02
C LYS A 196 -0.32 -0.30 6.96
N THR A 197 -1.63 -0.55 6.90
CA THR A 197 -2.63 0.50 7.03
C THR A 197 -3.10 0.61 8.48
N PHE A 198 -3.85 1.68 8.78
CA PHE A 198 -4.46 1.90 10.09
C PHE A 198 -6.00 1.84 10.01
N THR A 199 -6.52 1.48 8.84
CA THR A 199 -7.94 1.24 8.59
C THR A 199 -8.24 -0.25 8.51
N ASP A 200 -9.49 -0.58 8.76
CA ASP A 200 -10.12 -1.88 8.62
C ASP A 200 -11.23 -1.83 7.56
N TYR A 201 -11.19 -0.80 6.74
CA TYR A 201 -12.24 -0.53 5.76
C TYR A 201 -11.69 -0.42 4.34
N LEU A 202 -10.54 -1.03 4.07
CA LEU A 202 -10.03 -1.12 2.70
C LEU A 202 -10.95 -2.00 1.83
N ASP A 203 -11.61 -2.97 2.47
CA ASP A 203 -12.59 -3.90 1.91
C ASP A 203 -14.03 -3.64 2.38
N ASP A 204 -14.29 -2.56 3.13
CA ASP A 204 -15.59 -2.23 3.74
C ASP A 204 -16.03 -3.22 4.84
N VAL A 205 -15.12 -4.01 5.42
CA VAL A 205 -15.43 -5.04 6.43
C VAL A 205 -14.59 -4.81 7.68
N GLY A 206 -15.15 -4.09 8.65
CA GLY A 206 -14.44 -3.75 9.90
C GLY A 206 -15.21 -4.13 11.17
N ALA A 207 -16.49 -4.50 11.09
CA ALA A 207 -17.29 -4.86 12.25
C ALA A 207 -17.35 -6.37 12.45
N ASP A 208 -17.31 -6.81 13.71
CA ASP A 208 -17.48 -8.22 14.07
C ASP A 208 -18.92 -8.75 13.82
N THR A 209 -19.92 -7.86 13.79
CA THR A 209 -21.34 -8.23 13.75
C THR A 209 -22.06 -7.59 12.56
N TYR A 210 -23.10 -8.28 12.09
CA TYR A 210 -24.02 -7.73 11.11
C TYR A 210 -24.99 -6.76 11.76
N VAL A 211 -25.35 -5.71 11.03
CA VAL A 211 -26.42 -4.76 11.40
C VAL A 211 -27.78 -5.35 11.02
N ASP A 212 -28.85 -4.92 11.70
CA ASP A 212 -30.20 -5.28 11.34
C ASP A 212 -30.55 -4.67 9.97
N PRO A 213 -30.93 -5.50 8.97
CA PRO A 213 -31.27 -4.99 7.63
C PRO A 213 -32.41 -3.96 7.67
N GLN A 214 -33.38 -4.11 8.57
CA GLN A 214 -34.49 -3.16 8.67
C GLN A 214 -34.01 -1.75 9.00
N ILE A 215 -32.99 -1.62 9.89
CA ILE A 215 -32.43 -0.31 10.20
C ILE A 215 -31.75 0.29 8.96
N LEU A 216 -31.03 -0.54 8.18
CA LEU A 216 -30.38 -0.08 6.96
C LEU A 216 -31.40 0.31 5.86
N GLU A 217 -32.50 -0.44 5.71
CA GLU A 217 -33.56 -0.10 4.78
C GLU A 217 -34.25 1.22 5.18
N ASP A 218 -34.56 1.41 6.46
CA ASP A 218 -35.28 2.57 6.95
C ASP A 218 -34.42 3.85 7.00
N GLU A 219 -33.15 3.74 7.36
CA GLU A 219 -32.27 4.89 7.63
C GLU A 219 -31.26 5.18 6.49
N VAL A 220 -30.97 4.22 5.63
CA VAL A 220 -30.01 4.38 4.53
C VAL A 220 -30.65 4.06 3.18
N SER A 221 -30.82 2.77 2.85
CA SER A 221 -31.47 2.32 1.61
C SER A 221 -31.62 0.79 1.56
N ASP A 222 -32.53 0.31 0.70
CA ASP A 222 -32.69 -1.14 0.38
C ASP A 222 -31.35 -1.75 -0.12
N LEU A 223 -30.59 -0.96 -0.89
CA LEU A 223 -29.29 -1.40 -1.41
C LEU A 223 -28.25 -1.59 -0.30
N SER A 224 -28.26 -0.73 0.72
CA SER A 224 -27.40 -0.87 1.89
C SER A 224 -27.67 -2.18 2.63
N ALA A 225 -28.94 -2.48 2.89
CA ALA A 225 -29.36 -3.72 3.52
C ALA A 225 -28.96 -4.95 2.71
N ALA A 226 -29.16 -4.93 1.40
CA ALA A 226 -28.79 -6.02 0.50
C ALA A 226 -27.27 -6.27 0.46
N LEU A 227 -26.46 -5.20 0.48
CA LEU A 227 -24.99 -5.32 0.42
C LEU A 227 -24.34 -5.56 1.79
N SER A 228 -25.03 -5.26 2.88
CA SER A 228 -24.55 -5.56 4.24
C SER A 228 -24.49 -7.07 4.50
N ASN A 229 -25.42 -7.85 3.95
CA ASN A 229 -25.45 -9.32 4.07
C ASN A 229 -25.71 -9.96 2.70
N GLN A 230 -24.67 -10.49 2.09
CA GLN A 230 -24.71 -11.18 0.79
C GLN A 230 -24.65 -12.71 0.95
N SER A 231 -24.91 -13.24 2.16
CA SER A 231 -24.78 -14.67 2.43
C SER A 231 -25.72 -15.52 1.55
N LEU A 232 -25.19 -16.64 1.07
CA LEU A 232 -25.88 -17.52 0.11
C LEU A 232 -27.14 -18.18 0.68
N ASP A 233 -27.18 -18.39 2.00
CA ASP A 233 -28.32 -18.97 2.71
C ASP A 233 -29.24 -17.91 3.36
N GLY A 234 -28.95 -16.63 3.16
CA GLY A 234 -29.70 -15.52 3.76
C GLY A 234 -29.46 -15.32 5.25
N ASN A 235 -28.67 -16.18 5.89
CA ASN A 235 -28.40 -16.11 7.33
C ASN A 235 -27.17 -15.30 7.66
N ARG A 236 -27.25 -14.52 8.75
CA ARG A 236 -26.13 -13.77 9.32
C ARG A 236 -25.31 -14.67 10.24
N PHE A 237 -24.61 -15.65 9.66
CA PHE A 237 -23.85 -16.66 10.42
C PHE A 237 -22.41 -16.20 10.66
N GLY A 238 -21.95 -16.36 11.90
CA GLY A 238 -20.58 -16.01 12.27
C GLY A 238 -20.33 -14.51 12.38
N LYS A 239 -19.07 -14.13 12.21
CA LYS A 239 -18.64 -12.74 12.19
C LYS A 239 -18.70 -12.19 10.75
N ARG A 240 -19.07 -10.89 10.62
CA ARG A 240 -18.95 -10.18 9.35
C ARG A 240 -17.48 -9.91 9.02
N GLY A 241 -16.71 -9.41 9.98
CA GLY A 241 -15.29 -9.12 9.88
C GLY A 241 -14.55 -9.40 11.19
N THR A 242 -13.37 -8.84 11.36
CA THR A 242 -12.52 -8.98 12.54
C THR A 242 -11.98 -7.63 12.98
N SER A 243 -12.70 -6.92 13.84
CA SER A 243 -12.39 -5.53 14.24
C SER A 243 -11.02 -5.34 14.91
N SER A 244 -10.38 -6.43 15.36
CA SER A 244 -9.06 -6.41 16.00
C SER A 244 -7.90 -6.41 15.01
N THR A 245 -8.11 -6.73 13.77
CA THR A 245 -7.09 -6.73 12.71
C THR A 245 -7.25 -5.49 11.82
N LYS A 246 -6.19 -5.12 11.13
CA LYS A 246 -6.23 -4.02 10.16
C LYS A 246 -5.79 -4.55 8.79
N ASP A 247 -6.31 -3.93 7.76
CA ASP A 247 -6.02 -4.30 6.38
C ASP A 247 -4.59 -3.95 5.98
N TRP A 248 -4.07 -4.74 5.08
CA TRP A 248 -2.76 -4.56 4.49
C TRP A 248 -2.85 -4.71 2.98
N TYR A 249 -1.93 -4.11 2.27
CA TYR A 249 -1.71 -4.43 0.86
C TYR A 249 -0.22 -4.51 0.54
N VAL A 250 0.10 -5.28 -0.46
CA VAL A 250 1.47 -5.56 -0.88
C VAL A 250 1.67 -5.06 -2.29
N TYR A 251 2.84 -4.50 -2.56
CA TYR A 251 3.31 -4.19 -3.90
C TYR A 251 4.56 -5.02 -4.17
N ALA A 252 4.62 -5.62 -5.36
CA ALA A 252 5.82 -6.26 -5.89
C ALA A 252 6.00 -5.84 -7.35
N GLY A 253 7.20 -5.37 -7.72
CA GLY A 253 7.41 -4.87 -9.07
C GLY A 253 8.84 -4.52 -9.41
N ALA A 254 9.00 -3.97 -10.60
CA ALA A 254 10.26 -3.49 -11.15
C ALA A 254 10.25 -1.96 -11.24
N THR A 255 11.39 -1.35 -10.98
CA THR A 255 11.60 0.10 -11.02
C THR A 255 12.75 0.42 -11.96
N PHE A 256 12.54 1.38 -12.84
CA PHE A 256 13.56 1.95 -13.70
C PHE A 256 13.77 3.42 -13.32
N THR A 257 15.01 3.80 -12.99
CA THR A 257 15.33 5.20 -12.72
C THR A 257 16.48 5.68 -13.59
N PHE A 258 16.42 6.98 -13.88
CA PHE A 258 17.43 7.68 -14.62
C PHE A 258 18.04 8.78 -13.74
N ARG A 259 19.34 8.91 -13.86
CA ARG A 259 20.09 9.93 -13.16
C ARG A 259 19.76 11.31 -13.70
N LEU A 260 19.44 12.27 -12.82
CA LEU A 260 19.26 13.67 -13.16
C LEU A 260 20.59 14.43 -12.94
N GLY A 261 21.00 15.23 -13.91
CA GLY A 261 22.19 16.10 -13.85
C GLY A 261 23.38 15.60 -14.69
N LYS A 262 24.23 16.53 -15.10
CA LYS A 262 25.43 16.25 -15.89
C LYS A 262 26.45 15.47 -15.05
N GLY A 263 26.92 14.35 -15.57
CA GLY A 263 28.08 13.64 -15.02
C GLY A 263 29.34 14.49 -15.21
N GLY A 264 29.63 15.33 -14.24
CA GLY A 264 30.92 16.02 -14.21
C GLY A 264 31.94 15.14 -13.53
N GLY A 265 32.93 14.69 -14.22
CA GLY A 265 34.11 14.03 -13.66
C GLY A 265 34.67 12.92 -14.56
N CYS A 266 35.79 13.18 -15.16
CA CYS A 266 36.63 12.13 -15.71
C CYS A 266 37.09 11.23 -14.55
N PHE A 267 36.85 9.93 -14.69
CA PHE A 267 37.51 8.93 -13.83
C PHE A 267 38.81 8.52 -14.51
N TYR A 268 39.88 8.79 -13.87
CA TYR A 268 41.14 8.11 -14.08
C TYR A 268 41.23 6.93 -13.11
#